data_78950454d98bc68b7092f313632bd1fb
#
_entry.id   78950454d98bc68b7092f313632bd1fb
#
_cell.length_a   1.000
_cell.length_b   1.000
_cell.length_c   1.000
_cell.angle_alpha   90.00
_cell.angle_beta   90.00
_cell.angle_gamma   90.00
#
_symmetry.space_group_name_H-M   'P 1'
#
loop_
_entity.id
_entity.type
_entity.pdbx_description
1 polymer ?
#
loop_
_entity_poly.entity_id
_entity_poly.type
_entity_poly.pdbx_seq_one_letter_code
_entity_poly.pdbx_strand_id
1 'polypeptide(L)'
;HLGFVYQFHHLLPEFDARENVVMPQMIAGATRVEAEERADSLLSSPGLQHRLTHRPGQLSGGEQQRVAVARALANRPTLVLADEPTGNLDEATADTVLAQFLDLVRGEGSAALVATHNERLARRMDRVVRLKEGHLE
;
A
#
# COMPACT_ATOMS: atom_id res chain seq x y z
N HIS A 1 -4.58 9.45 -12.49
CA HIS A 1 -3.42 8.82 -11.83
C HIS A 1 -3.83 7.56 -11.08
N LEU A 2 -3.04 6.52 -11.24
CA LEU A 2 -3.28 5.22 -10.63
C LEU A 2 -2.15 4.88 -9.66
N GLY A 3 -2.50 4.24 -8.54
CA GLY A 3 -1.56 3.59 -7.65
C GLY A 3 -1.73 2.08 -7.73
N PHE A 4 -0.65 1.32 -7.53
CA PHE A 4 -0.68 -0.14 -7.61
C PHE A 4 -0.10 -0.75 -6.34
N VAL A 5 -0.82 -1.74 -5.80
CA VAL A 5 -0.34 -2.58 -4.70
C VAL A 5 -0.43 -4.04 -5.16
N TYR A 6 0.67 -4.75 -5.11
CA TYR A 6 0.77 -6.14 -5.54
C TYR A 6 0.89 -7.09 -4.37
N GLN A 7 0.55 -8.36 -4.57
CA GLN A 7 0.78 -9.41 -3.60
C GLN A 7 2.27 -9.50 -3.23
N PHE A 8 3.13 -9.43 -4.24
CA PHE A 8 4.57 -9.27 -4.06
C PHE A 8 4.86 -7.77 -4.22
N HIS A 9 5.32 -7.14 -3.16
CA HIS A 9 5.39 -5.67 -3.03
C HIS A 9 6.33 -4.95 -4.01
N HIS A 10 7.30 -5.66 -4.58
CA HIS A 10 8.26 -5.10 -5.56
C HIS A 10 8.99 -3.84 -5.06
N LEU A 11 9.32 -3.79 -3.77
CA LEU A 11 10.12 -2.68 -3.24
C LEU A 11 11.55 -2.77 -3.78
N LEU A 12 12.17 -1.60 -3.98
CA LEU A 12 13.55 -1.53 -4.43
C LEU A 12 14.46 -1.88 -3.25
N PRO A 13 15.22 -2.98 -3.34
CA PRO A 13 15.94 -3.51 -2.17
C PRO A 13 17.15 -2.66 -1.75
N GLU A 14 17.66 -1.83 -2.64
CA GLU A 14 18.79 -0.93 -2.36
C GLU A 14 18.37 0.37 -1.69
N PHE A 15 17.06 0.65 -1.62
CA PHE A 15 16.50 1.83 -0.97
C PHE A 15 15.84 1.46 0.35
N ASP A 16 15.90 2.36 1.33
CA ASP A 16 15.18 2.16 2.58
C ASP A 16 13.67 2.43 2.41
N ALA A 17 12.91 2.26 3.49
CA ALA A 17 11.46 2.44 3.46
C ALA A 17 11.07 3.84 2.99
N ARG A 18 11.70 4.87 3.55
CA ARG A 18 11.43 6.26 3.17
C ARG A 18 11.76 6.50 1.70
N GLU A 19 12.92 6.05 1.24
CA GLU A 19 13.37 6.25 -0.14
C GLU A 19 12.43 5.58 -1.15
N ASN A 20 11.90 4.41 -0.83
CA ASN A 20 10.92 3.74 -1.70
C ASN A 20 9.66 4.59 -1.90
N VAL A 21 9.28 5.39 -0.93
CA VAL A 21 8.10 6.29 -1.04
C VAL A 21 8.48 7.65 -1.63
N VAL A 22 9.70 8.11 -1.40
CA VAL A 22 10.21 9.39 -1.92
C VAL A 22 10.41 9.34 -3.43
N MET A 23 10.99 8.26 -3.94
CA MET A 23 11.42 8.17 -5.34
C MET A 23 10.32 8.46 -6.37
N PRO A 24 9.11 7.84 -6.30
CA PRO A 24 8.09 8.14 -7.29
C PRO A 24 7.64 9.60 -7.27
N GLN A 25 7.72 10.25 -6.13
CA GLN A 25 7.34 11.66 -6.00
C GLN A 25 8.35 12.57 -6.69
N MET A 26 9.64 12.29 -6.53
CA MET A 26 10.70 13.07 -7.18
C MET A 26 10.68 12.87 -8.68
N ILE A 27 10.41 11.66 -9.15
CA ILE A 27 10.23 11.38 -10.58
C ILE A 27 9.07 12.20 -11.14
N ALA A 28 8.02 12.42 -10.35
CA ALA A 28 6.87 13.23 -10.75
C ALA A 28 7.10 14.73 -10.59
N GLY A 29 8.27 15.16 -10.12
CA GLY A 29 8.64 16.57 -10.06
C GLY A 29 8.66 17.20 -8.67
N ALA A 30 8.35 16.45 -7.61
CA ALA A 30 8.39 16.98 -6.25
C ALA A 30 9.84 17.24 -5.81
N THR A 31 10.03 18.25 -4.95
CA THR A 31 11.31 18.46 -4.32
C THR A 31 11.57 17.35 -3.29
N ARG A 32 12.85 17.15 -2.94
CA ARG A 32 13.21 16.16 -1.95
C ARG A 32 12.54 16.42 -0.59
N VAL A 33 12.51 17.68 -0.16
CA VAL A 33 11.89 18.07 1.10
C VAL A 33 10.39 17.74 1.12
N GLU A 34 9.67 18.12 0.06
CA GLU A 34 8.24 17.80 -0.07
C GLU A 34 8.00 16.30 -0.08
N ALA A 35 8.82 15.56 -0.82
CA ALA A 35 8.70 14.12 -0.96
C ALA A 35 8.97 13.40 0.38
N GLU A 36 9.96 13.84 1.14
CA GLU A 36 10.27 13.26 2.45
C GLU A 36 9.17 13.55 3.47
N GLU A 37 8.65 14.77 3.50
CA GLU A 37 7.53 15.11 4.40
C GLU A 37 6.30 14.24 4.11
N ARG A 38 5.98 14.09 2.84
CA ARG A 38 4.87 13.25 2.39
C ARG A 38 5.09 11.79 2.76
N ALA A 39 6.30 11.28 2.52
CA ALA A 39 6.67 9.90 2.86
C ALA A 39 6.54 9.66 4.37
N ASP A 40 7.05 10.57 5.17
CA ASP A 40 6.98 10.45 6.63
C ASP A 40 5.53 10.44 7.12
N SER A 41 4.68 11.27 6.53
CA SER A 41 3.25 11.28 6.85
C SER A 41 2.58 9.93 6.52
N LEU A 42 2.86 9.39 5.34
CA LEU A 42 2.26 8.11 4.91
C LEU A 42 2.80 6.92 5.71
N LEU A 43 4.03 7.00 6.19
CA LEU A 43 4.69 5.93 6.94
C LEU A 43 4.56 6.10 8.46
N SER A 44 3.71 6.99 8.93
CA SER A 44 3.57 7.30 10.35
C SER A 44 2.78 6.26 11.16
N SER A 45 2.44 5.13 10.59
CA SER A 45 1.70 4.08 11.28
C SER A 45 2.54 3.45 12.41
N PRO A 46 1.90 2.95 13.46
CA PRO A 46 2.61 2.27 14.55
C PRO A 46 3.51 1.16 14.04
N GLY A 47 4.75 1.11 14.52
CA GLY A 47 5.73 0.12 14.12
C GLY A 47 6.56 0.48 12.90
N LEU A 48 6.11 1.37 12.01
CA LEU A 48 6.89 1.81 10.85
C LEU A 48 7.71 3.06 11.15
N GLN A 49 7.25 3.91 12.03
CA GLN A 49 7.92 5.17 12.34
C GLN A 49 9.36 5.00 12.85
N HIS A 50 9.72 3.83 13.36
CA HIS A 50 11.07 3.49 13.79
C HIS A 50 11.86 2.69 12.74
N ARG A 51 11.29 2.49 11.55
CA ARG A 51 11.84 1.66 10.50
C ARG A 51 12.09 2.40 9.19
N LEU A 52 12.02 3.73 9.20
CA LEU A 52 12.11 4.55 7.98
C LEU A 52 13.42 4.38 7.24
N THR A 53 14.52 4.10 7.95
CA THR A 53 15.84 3.89 7.37
C THR A 53 16.18 2.42 7.14
N HIS A 54 15.25 1.51 7.39
CA HIS A 54 15.45 0.08 7.15
C HIS A 54 15.18 -0.26 5.70
N ARG A 55 16.00 -1.13 5.12
CA ARG A 55 15.81 -1.65 3.77
C ARG A 55 14.80 -2.80 3.78
N PRO A 56 14.19 -3.12 2.63
CA PRO A 56 13.18 -4.19 2.56
C PRO A 56 13.61 -5.49 3.22
N GLY A 57 14.86 -5.89 3.06
CA GLY A 57 15.38 -7.11 3.69
C GLY A 57 15.41 -7.09 5.21
N GLN A 58 15.25 -5.93 5.82
CA GLN A 58 15.23 -5.73 7.28
C GLN A 58 13.80 -5.55 7.82
N LEU A 59 12.81 -5.57 6.94
CA LEU A 59 11.40 -5.37 7.27
C LEU A 59 10.65 -6.69 7.24
N SER A 60 9.65 -6.84 8.11
CA SER A 60 8.72 -7.97 8.04
C SER A 60 7.87 -7.87 6.77
N GLY A 61 7.22 -8.98 6.39
CA GLY A 61 6.32 -8.98 5.22
C GLY A 61 5.22 -7.95 5.33
N GLY A 62 4.61 -7.81 6.50
CA GLY A 62 3.59 -6.79 6.75
C GLY A 62 4.12 -5.37 6.66
N GLU A 63 5.32 -5.14 7.21
CA GLU A 63 5.97 -3.83 7.11
C GLU A 63 6.30 -3.49 5.65
N GLN A 64 6.83 -4.45 4.89
CA GLN A 64 7.09 -4.27 3.46
C GLN A 64 5.81 -3.91 2.71
N GLN A 65 4.72 -4.58 2.99
CA GLN A 65 3.45 -4.31 2.32
C GLN A 65 2.90 -2.93 2.68
N ARG A 66 3.06 -2.51 3.92
CA ARG A 66 2.66 -1.16 4.34
C ARG A 66 3.48 -0.08 3.63
N VAL A 67 4.77 -0.31 3.41
CA VAL A 67 5.60 0.61 2.62
C VAL A 67 5.11 0.64 1.17
N ALA A 68 4.76 -0.52 0.60
CA ALA A 68 4.22 -0.59 -0.76
C ALA A 68 2.89 0.18 -0.89
N VAL A 69 2.02 0.09 0.11
CA VAL A 69 0.77 0.87 0.15
C VAL A 69 1.07 2.38 0.19
N ALA A 70 1.99 2.79 1.06
CA ALA A 70 2.40 4.20 1.14
C ALA A 70 2.96 4.69 -0.20
N ARG A 71 3.80 3.88 -0.85
CA ARG A 71 4.35 4.20 -2.17
C ARG A 71 3.24 4.37 -3.22
N ALA A 72 2.24 3.50 -3.20
CA ALA A 72 1.11 3.59 -4.14
C ALA A 72 0.33 4.89 -3.97
N LEU A 73 0.24 5.41 -2.75
CA LEU A 73 -0.49 6.63 -2.43
C LEU A 73 0.36 7.89 -2.53
N ALA A 74 1.66 7.76 -2.74
CA ALA A 74 2.61 8.87 -2.67
C ALA A 74 2.25 10.02 -3.61
N ASN A 75 1.86 9.72 -4.85
CA ASN A 75 1.52 10.72 -5.86
C ASN A 75 0.03 11.10 -5.88
N ARG A 76 -0.69 10.85 -4.78
CA ARG A 76 -2.11 11.22 -4.62
C ARG A 76 -3.00 10.66 -5.73
N PRO A 77 -3.00 9.34 -5.95
CA PRO A 77 -3.82 8.75 -7.01
C PRO A 77 -5.31 8.90 -6.71
N THR A 78 -6.12 8.99 -7.76
CA THR A 78 -7.58 8.95 -7.60
C THR A 78 -8.08 7.53 -7.38
N LEU A 79 -7.34 6.55 -7.89
CA LEU A 79 -7.69 5.13 -7.78
C LEU A 79 -6.45 4.31 -7.47
N VAL A 80 -6.57 3.42 -6.50
CA VAL A 80 -5.56 2.42 -6.17
C VAL A 80 -6.07 1.06 -6.62
N LEU A 81 -5.25 0.36 -7.41
CA LEU A 81 -5.52 -1.02 -7.82
C LEU A 81 -4.67 -1.94 -6.95
N ALA A 82 -5.31 -2.86 -6.25
CA ALA A 82 -4.63 -3.80 -5.38
C ALA A 82 -4.94 -5.23 -5.81
N ASP A 83 -3.89 -6.02 -6.04
CA ASP A 83 -4.01 -7.41 -6.47
C ASP A 83 -3.50 -8.32 -5.35
N GLU A 84 -4.44 -9.02 -4.70
CA GLU A 84 -4.16 -9.88 -3.54
C GLU A 84 -3.22 -9.21 -2.52
N PRO A 85 -3.58 -8.02 -2.02
CA PRO A 85 -2.62 -7.19 -1.26
C PRO A 85 -2.15 -7.81 0.05
N THR A 86 -2.83 -8.82 0.55
CA THR A 86 -2.46 -9.51 1.79
C THR A 86 -2.18 -11.01 1.58
N GLY A 87 -2.04 -11.44 0.32
CA GLY A 87 -1.96 -12.86 -0.04
C GLY A 87 -0.76 -13.60 0.54
N ASN A 88 0.33 -12.90 0.85
CA ASN A 88 1.56 -13.50 1.40
C ASN A 88 1.63 -13.44 2.92
N LEU A 89 0.61 -12.90 3.57
CA LEU A 89 0.66 -12.62 5.00
C LEU A 89 -0.19 -13.62 5.79
N ASP A 90 0.23 -13.89 7.02
CA ASP A 90 -0.61 -14.63 7.96
C ASP A 90 -1.87 -13.81 8.27
N GLU A 91 -2.88 -14.47 8.79
CA GLU A 91 -4.20 -13.87 8.99
C GLU A 91 -4.19 -12.61 9.86
N ALA A 92 -3.49 -12.66 10.99
CA ALA A 92 -3.42 -11.54 11.92
C ALA A 92 -2.70 -10.33 11.29
N THR A 93 -1.58 -10.57 10.61
CA THR A 93 -0.83 -9.52 9.91
C THR A 93 -1.65 -8.96 8.76
N ALA A 94 -2.33 -9.82 8.01
CA ALA A 94 -3.20 -9.42 6.91
C ALA A 94 -4.30 -8.46 7.38
N ASP A 95 -4.92 -8.75 8.52
CA ASP A 95 -5.96 -7.88 9.08
C ASP A 95 -5.41 -6.50 9.43
N THR A 96 -4.24 -6.45 10.03
CA THR A 96 -3.58 -5.17 10.38
C THR A 96 -3.23 -4.36 9.15
N VAL A 97 -2.61 -5.00 8.16
CA VAL A 97 -2.23 -4.34 6.90
C VAL A 97 -3.46 -3.84 6.16
N LEU A 98 -4.52 -4.66 6.10
CA LEU A 98 -5.76 -4.27 5.44
C LEU A 98 -6.41 -3.06 6.12
N ALA A 99 -6.48 -3.06 7.45
CA ALA A 99 -7.04 -1.93 8.20
C ALA A 99 -6.27 -0.64 7.90
N GLN A 100 -4.95 -0.70 7.89
CA GLN A 100 -4.11 0.45 7.58
C GLN A 100 -4.27 0.90 6.13
N PHE A 101 -4.37 -0.05 5.20
CA PHE A 101 -4.63 0.25 3.79
C PHE A 101 -5.93 1.02 3.62
N LEU A 102 -7.01 0.54 4.23
CA LEU A 102 -8.32 1.20 4.13
C LEU A 102 -8.31 2.59 4.76
N ASP A 103 -7.66 2.74 5.91
CA ASP A 103 -7.56 4.03 6.59
C ASP A 103 -6.79 5.04 5.73
N LEU A 104 -5.67 4.62 5.13
CA LEU A 104 -4.89 5.49 4.25
C LEU A 104 -5.66 5.88 3.00
N VAL A 105 -6.32 4.93 2.34
CA VAL A 105 -7.12 5.19 1.14
C VAL A 105 -8.23 6.19 1.46
N ARG A 106 -8.95 5.98 2.54
CA ARG A 106 -10.04 6.89 2.96
C ARG A 106 -9.50 8.26 3.36
N GLY A 107 -8.42 8.29 4.12
CA GLY A 107 -7.79 9.54 4.55
C GLY A 107 -7.28 10.38 3.41
N GLU A 108 -6.83 9.74 2.32
CA GLU A 108 -6.34 10.42 1.13
C GLU A 108 -7.46 10.76 0.13
N GLY A 109 -8.69 10.36 0.39
CA GLY A 109 -9.79 10.58 -0.53
C GLY A 109 -9.70 9.78 -1.83
N SER A 110 -8.91 8.72 -1.85
CA SER A 110 -8.77 7.83 -3.01
C SER A 110 -9.84 6.75 -2.99
N ALA A 111 -10.12 6.16 -4.15
CA ALA A 111 -10.89 4.95 -4.25
C ALA A 111 -9.93 3.76 -4.40
N ALA A 112 -10.38 2.57 -4.02
CA ALA A 112 -9.58 1.37 -4.19
C ALA A 112 -10.41 0.28 -4.87
N LEU A 113 -9.78 -0.40 -5.84
CA LEU A 113 -10.32 -1.61 -6.45
C LEU A 113 -9.39 -2.76 -6.08
N VAL A 114 -9.92 -3.73 -5.34
CA VAL A 114 -9.14 -4.84 -4.81
C VAL A 114 -9.58 -6.14 -5.47
N ALA A 115 -8.64 -6.82 -6.12
CA ALA A 115 -8.86 -8.16 -6.65
C ALA A 115 -8.38 -9.17 -5.60
N THR A 116 -9.24 -10.08 -5.18
CA THR A 116 -8.89 -11.05 -4.15
C THR A 116 -9.74 -12.31 -4.23
N HIS A 117 -9.17 -13.44 -3.83
CA HIS A 117 -9.90 -14.69 -3.58
C HIS A 117 -10.30 -14.81 -2.10
N ASN A 118 -9.85 -13.90 -1.26
CA ASN A 118 -10.11 -13.94 0.18
C ASN A 118 -11.44 -13.26 0.49
N GLU A 119 -12.47 -14.06 0.77
CA GLU A 119 -13.81 -13.55 1.09
C GLU A 119 -13.82 -12.72 2.36
N ARG A 120 -12.98 -13.03 3.32
CA ARG A 120 -12.86 -12.29 4.56
C ARG A 120 -12.40 -10.86 4.31
N LEU A 121 -11.42 -10.69 3.42
CA LEU A 121 -10.98 -9.38 2.96
C LEU A 121 -12.10 -8.67 2.21
N ALA A 122 -12.76 -9.37 1.28
CA ALA A 122 -13.83 -8.80 0.47
C ALA A 122 -14.96 -8.23 1.33
N ARG A 123 -15.31 -8.87 2.44
CA ARG A 123 -16.39 -8.42 3.34
C ARG A 123 -16.09 -7.09 4.01
N ARG A 124 -14.85 -6.65 4.04
CA ARG A 124 -14.45 -5.38 4.65
C ARG A 124 -14.53 -4.21 3.68
N MET A 125 -14.83 -4.48 2.42
CA MET A 125 -14.98 -3.47 1.39
C MET A 125 -16.39 -2.88 1.40
N ASP A 126 -16.53 -1.68 0.86
CA ASP A 126 -17.83 -1.00 0.77
C ASP A 126 -18.76 -1.70 -0.22
N ARG A 127 -18.20 -2.30 -1.26
CA ARG A 127 -18.95 -3.01 -2.29
C ARG A 127 -18.15 -4.21 -2.78
N VAL A 128 -18.82 -5.32 -2.99
CA VAL A 128 -18.20 -6.55 -3.52
C VAL A 128 -18.85 -6.90 -4.85
N VAL A 129 -18.01 -7.18 -5.84
CA VAL A 129 -18.46 -7.66 -7.16
C VAL A 129 -17.76 -9.01 -7.38
N ARG A 130 -18.53 -10.01 -7.78
CA ARG A 130 -17.98 -11.35 -8.04
C ARG A 130 -17.83 -11.56 -9.54
N LEU A 131 -16.70 -12.13 -9.93
CA LEU A 131 -16.48 -12.57 -11.29
C LEU A 131 -16.87 -14.05 -11.37
N LYS A 132 -17.89 -14.34 -12.18
CA LYS A 132 -18.39 -15.69 -12.36
C LYS A 132 -18.62 -15.95 -13.83
N GLU A 133 -17.97 -17.00 -14.35
CA GLU A 133 -18.10 -17.41 -15.75
C GLU A 133 -17.89 -16.25 -16.75
N GLY A 134 -16.95 -15.36 -16.43
CA GLY A 134 -16.67 -14.21 -17.28
C GLY A 134 -17.61 -13.02 -17.09
N HIS A 135 -18.52 -13.08 -16.15
CA HIS A 135 -19.47 -12.00 -15.86
C HIS A 135 -19.28 -11.47 -14.44
N LEU A 136 -19.48 -10.16 -14.28
CA LEU A 136 -19.47 -9.51 -12.97
C LEU A 136 -20.88 -9.57 -12.36
N GLU A 137 -20.93 -9.95 -11.08
CA GLU A 137 -22.17 -10.03 -10.32
C GLU A 137 -22.12 -9.16 -9.07
#